data_2935fcb8f8bda9819279264d6a482150
#
_entry.id   2935fcb8f8bda9819279264d6a482150
#
_cell.length_a   1.000
_cell.length_b   1.000
_cell.length_c   1.000
_cell.angle_alpha   90.00
_cell.angle_beta   90.00
_cell.angle_gamma   90.00
#
_symmetry.space_group_name_H-M   'P 1'
#
loop_
_entity.id
_entity.type
_entity.pdbx_description
1 polymer ?
#
loop_
_entity_poly.entity_id
_entity_poly.type
_entity_poly.pdbx_seq_one_letter_code
_entity_poly.pdbx_strand_id
1 'polypeptide(L)'
;SELIRSAIEFDDVEAQDVLTPRVDVIAVADDTPMDEVTETFADSGYSRLPVYHETIDNIIGVVHEKDCFAAMRKGDEDVKLESLIGPTLYTTSVTPISALLRTLRESKHHMAVVVDEYGGTAGIITLEDILEELVGEIWDEHDEVVEDIRQQSDGSWLIAGGASVDDVAEELDIRDKEEIDAVAIGGLVQEKLSRLPKVGDHFVWGSFDGTVTRATNRRVQEVRLVSRPPEPETKKPDRRDRDKD
;
A
#
# COMPACT_ATOMS: atom_id res chain seq x y z
N SER A 1 2.80 23.70 -2.19
CA SER A 1 1.77 23.12 -1.31
C SER A 1 1.47 21.73 -1.82
N GLU A 2 1.75 20.72 -1.01
CA GLU A 2 1.60 19.29 -1.33
C GLU A 2 0.21 18.94 -1.87
N LEU A 3 -0.85 19.47 -1.27
CA LEU A 3 -2.24 19.22 -1.71
C LEU A 3 -2.51 19.65 -3.16
N ILE A 4 -1.84 20.68 -3.68
CA ILE A 4 -2.02 21.11 -5.07
C ILE A 4 -1.30 20.14 -6.01
N ARG A 5 -0.18 19.59 -5.57
CA ARG A 5 0.60 18.61 -6.33
C ARG A 5 -0.14 17.27 -6.38
N SER A 6 -0.59 16.78 -5.23
CA SER A 6 -1.42 15.57 -5.14
C SER A 6 -2.71 15.69 -5.95
N ALA A 7 -3.35 16.86 -5.98
CA ALA A 7 -4.57 17.07 -6.77
C ALA A 7 -4.31 17.05 -8.29
N ILE A 8 -3.13 17.44 -8.75
CA ILE A 8 -2.75 17.40 -10.18
C ILE A 8 -2.39 15.94 -10.56
N GLU A 9 -1.62 15.25 -9.73
CA GLU A 9 -1.21 13.86 -9.93
C GLU A 9 -2.41 12.89 -9.86
N PHE A 10 -3.43 13.22 -9.08
CA PHE A 10 -4.65 12.41 -8.88
C PHE A 10 -5.46 12.17 -10.17
N ASP A 11 -5.44 13.12 -11.12
CA ASP A 11 -6.15 12.96 -12.39
C ASP A 11 -5.42 11.99 -13.35
N ASP A 12 -4.13 11.72 -13.13
CA ASP A 12 -3.31 10.82 -13.95
C ASP A 12 -3.28 9.39 -13.39
N VAL A 13 -3.78 9.16 -12.16
CA VAL A 13 -3.81 7.83 -11.51
C VAL A 13 -5.00 7.03 -12.03
N GLU A 14 -4.76 5.80 -12.46
CA GLU A 14 -5.78 4.88 -12.94
C GLU A 14 -6.20 3.86 -11.87
N ALA A 15 -7.36 3.24 -12.05
CA ALA A 15 -7.87 2.21 -11.13
C ALA A 15 -6.89 1.05 -10.90
N GLN A 16 -6.13 0.66 -11.93
CA GLN A 16 -5.09 -0.40 -11.83
C GLN A 16 -3.97 -0.05 -10.87
N ASP A 17 -3.69 1.24 -10.67
CA ASP A 17 -2.61 1.70 -9.77
C ASP A 17 -3.04 1.64 -8.29
N VAL A 18 -4.36 1.59 -8.04
CA VAL A 18 -4.96 1.73 -6.70
C VAL A 18 -5.71 0.49 -6.22
N LEU A 19 -6.15 -0.39 -7.11
CA LEU A 19 -6.96 -1.56 -6.77
C LEU A 19 -6.26 -2.54 -5.81
N THR A 20 -7.06 -3.19 -4.96
CA THR A 20 -6.65 -4.43 -4.29
C THR A 20 -6.69 -5.56 -5.31
N PRO A 21 -5.55 -6.20 -5.63
CA PRO A 21 -5.48 -7.26 -6.63
C PRO A 21 -6.38 -8.44 -6.27
N ARG A 22 -6.93 -9.13 -7.27
CA ARG A 22 -7.82 -10.30 -7.09
C ARG A 22 -7.31 -11.34 -6.10
N VAL A 23 -6.01 -11.58 -6.09
CA VAL A 23 -5.37 -12.58 -5.20
C VAL A 23 -5.41 -12.19 -3.72
N ASP A 24 -5.61 -10.92 -3.42
CA ASP A 24 -5.67 -10.37 -2.06
C ASP A 24 -7.10 -10.01 -1.65
N VAL A 25 -8.10 -10.19 -2.55
CA VAL A 25 -9.50 -9.89 -2.25
C VAL A 25 -10.09 -10.97 -1.36
N ILE A 26 -10.61 -10.56 -0.20
CA ILE A 26 -11.44 -11.41 0.65
C ILE A 26 -12.88 -11.30 0.16
N ALA A 27 -13.45 -12.40 -0.31
CA ALA A 27 -14.78 -12.50 -0.88
C ALA A 27 -15.45 -13.81 -0.45
N VAL A 28 -16.77 -13.91 -0.58
CA VAL A 28 -17.54 -15.11 -0.26
C VAL A 28 -18.32 -15.60 -1.48
N ALA A 29 -18.53 -16.90 -1.59
CA ALA A 29 -19.42 -17.46 -2.63
C ALA A 29 -20.88 -17.18 -2.29
N ASP A 30 -21.73 -17.08 -3.31
CA ASP A 30 -23.16 -16.79 -3.14
C ASP A 30 -23.94 -17.87 -2.38
N ASP A 31 -23.42 -19.09 -2.33
CA ASP A 31 -23.96 -20.24 -1.60
C ASP A 31 -23.32 -20.46 -0.20
N THR A 32 -22.44 -19.55 0.23
CA THR A 32 -21.75 -19.63 1.53
C THR A 32 -22.78 -19.55 2.68
N PRO A 33 -22.74 -20.48 3.65
CA PRO A 33 -23.60 -20.43 4.84
C PRO A 33 -23.41 -19.13 5.64
N MET A 34 -24.49 -18.62 6.23
CA MET A 34 -24.49 -17.33 6.92
C MET A 34 -23.55 -17.27 8.13
N ASP A 35 -23.31 -18.38 8.81
CA ASP A 35 -22.36 -18.49 9.91
C ASP A 35 -20.92 -18.28 9.41
N GLU A 36 -20.54 -18.90 8.30
CA GLU A 36 -19.21 -18.72 7.67
C GLU A 36 -19.03 -17.29 7.14
N VAL A 37 -20.10 -16.67 6.59
CA VAL A 37 -20.07 -15.26 6.15
C VAL A 37 -19.79 -14.34 7.33
N THR A 38 -20.46 -14.56 8.48
CA THR A 38 -20.26 -13.71 9.67
C THR A 38 -18.90 -13.95 10.32
N GLU A 39 -18.34 -15.16 10.28
CA GLU A 39 -16.98 -15.47 10.70
C GLU A 39 -15.98 -14.72 9.79
N THR A 40 -16.18 -14.75 8.48
CA THR A 40 -15.33 -13.99 7.53
C THR A 40 -15.33 -12.49 7.82
N PHE A 41 -16.47 -11.91 8.18
CA PHE A 41 -16.52 -10.51 8.62
C PHE A 41 -15.76 -10.27 9.91
N ALA A 42 -15.91 -11.15 10.90
CA ALA A 42 -15.24 -11.05 12.19
C ALA A 42 -13.72 -11.14 12.06
N ASP A 43 -13.23 -12.06 11.22
CA ASP A 43 -11.81 -12.28 11.01
C ASP A 43 -11.15 -11.20 10.17
N SER A 44 -11.84 -10.71 9.14
CA SER A 44 -11.31 -9.70 8.24
C SER A 44 -11.42 -8.27 8.76
N GLY A 45 -12.41 -7.99 9.63
CA GLY A 45 -12.74 -6.65 10.11
C GLY A 45 -13.34 -5.73 9.04
N TYR A 46 -13.72 -6.26 7.89
CA TYR A 46 -14.32 -5.47 6.82
C TYR A 46 -15.81 -5.25 7.05
N SER A 47 -16.34 -4.10 6.59
CA SER A 47 -17.76 -3.80 6.65
C SER A 47 -18.53 -4.29 5.42
N ARG A 48 -17.83 -4.71 4.37
CA ARG A 48 -18.38 -5.18 3.10
C ARG A 48 -17.51 -6.27 2.52
N LEU A 49 -18.15 -7.30 1.97
CA LEU A 49 -17.49 -8.37 1.24
C LEU A 49 -18.07 -8.49 -0.16
N PRO A 50 -17.24 -8.58 -1.20
CA PRO A 50 -17.69 -9.01 -2.52
C PRO A 50 -18.28 -10.41 -2.47
N VAL A 51 -19.34 -10.65 -3.24
CA VAL A 51 -19.94 -11.96 -3.40
C VAL A 51 -19.75 -12.41 -4.83
N TYR A 52 -19.27 -13.62 -5.02
CA TYR A 52 -19.02 -14.18 -6.35
C TYR A 52 -19.86 -15.45 -6.60
N HIS A 53 -20.13 -15.71 -7.87
CA HIS A 53 -20.77 -16.93 -8.34
C HIS A 53 -19.73 -17.83 -9.02
N GLU A 54 -19.61 -19.10 -8.55
CA GLU A 54 -18.65 -20.13 -8.97
C GLU A 54 -17.19 -19.73 -8.74
N THR A 55 -16.73 -18.61 -9.29
CA THR A 55 -15.34 -18.15 -9.19
C THR A 55 -15.27 -16.67 -8.89
N ILE A 56 -14.15 -16.21 -8.30
CA ILE A 56 -13.91 -14.81 -7.98
C ILE A 56 -13.86 -13.92 -9.24
N ASP A 57 -13.71 -14.49 -10.42
CA ASP A 57 -13.79 -13.76 -11.68
C ASP A 57 -15.22 -13.26 -11.98
N ASN A 58 -16.23 -13.85 -11.33
CA ASN A 58 -17.63 -13.49 -11.48
C ASN A 58 -18.21 -12.93 -10.19
N ILE A 59 -17.78 -11.73 -9.79
CA ILE A 59 -18.38 -11.02 -8.65
C ILE A 59 -19.78 -10.55 -9.09
N ILE A 60 -20.81 -10.90 -8.32
CA ILE A 60 -22.22 -10.60 -8.63
C ILE A 60 -22.79 -9.48 -7.78
N GLY A 61 -22.11 -9.07 -6.72
CA GLY A 61 -22.55 -7.99 -5.85
C GLY A 61 -21.71 -7.90 -4.58
N VAL A 62 -22.25 -7.19 -3.60
CA VAL A 62 -21.62 -6.94 -2.31
C VAL A 62 -22.61 -7.22 -1.19
N VAL A 63 -22.15 -7.84 -0.10
CA VAL A 63 -22.91 -8.00 1.13
C VAL A 63 -22.35 -7.08 2.21
N HIS A 64 -23.23 -6.57 3.07
CA HIS A 64 -22.86 -5.71 4.19
C HIS A 64 -22.92 -6.47 5.51
N GLU A 65 -21.89 -6.31 6.34
CA GLU A 65 -21.81 -6.89 7.68
C GLU A 65 -23.08 -6.64 8.50
N LYS A 66 -23.52 -5.38 8.56
CA LYS A 66 -24.71 -4.96 9.32
C LYS A 66 -25.99 -5.70 8.90
N ASP A 67 -26.14 -6.01 7.60
CA ASP A 67 -27.34 -6.66 7.07
C ASP A 67 -27.31 -8.16 7.42
N CYS A 68 -26.14 -8.81 7.39
CA CYS A 68 -25.94 -10.18 7.82
C CYS A 68 -26.26 -10.36 9.32
N PHE A 69 -25.69 -9.52 10.17
CA PHE A 69 -25.97 -9.57 11.61
C PHE A 69 -27.42 -9.21 11.94
N ALA A 70 -28.05 -8.29 11.20
CA ALA A 70 -29.47 -7.98 11.39
C ALA A 70 -30.38 -9.15 11.01
N ALA A 71 -30.05 -9.90 9.96
CA ALA A 71 -30.78 -11.10 9.54
C ALA A 71 -30.67 -12.20 10.58
N MET A 72 -29.48 -12.52 11.06
CA MET A 72 -29.27 -13.55 12.10
C MET A 72 -29.98 -13.21 13.42
N ARG A 73 -29.98 -11.93 13.83
CA ARG A 73 -30.65 -11.50 15.06
C ARG A 73 -32.18 -11.65 15.02
N LYS A 74 -32.80 -11.68 13.84
CA LYS A 74 -34.25 -11.90 13.70
C LYS A 74 -34.65 -13.36 13.93
N GLY A 75 -33.68 -14.27 14.08
CA GLY A 75 -33.91 -15.68 14.31
C GLY A 75 -34.46 -16.42 13.08
N ASP A 76 -34.20 -15.86 11.91
CA ASP A 76 -34.61 -16.46 10.64
C ASP A 76 -33.45 -17.41 10.23
N GLU A 77 -33.53 -18.66 10.68
CA GLU A 77 -32.51 -19.70 10.44
C GLU A 77 -32.39 -20.05 8.93
N ASP A 78 -33.35 -19.63 8.12
CA ASP A 78 -33.44 -19.91 6.68
C ASP A 78 -32.95 -18.75 5.79
N VAL A 79 -32.39 -17.67 6.36
CA VAL A 79 -31.88 -16.55 5.54
C VAL A 79 -30.69 -17.00 4.72
N LYS A 80 -30.87 -16.92 3.41
CA LYS A 80 -29.79 -17.18 2.45
C LYS A 80 -29.04 -15.91 2.12
N LEU A 81 -27.73 -16.02 1.95
CA LEU A 81 -26.84 -14.92 1.55
C LEU A 81 -27.33 -14.21 0.29
N GLU A 82 -27.84 -14.95 -0.70
CA GLU A 82 -28.41 -14.43 -1.95
C GLU A 82 -29.43 -13.31 -1.75
N SER A 83 -30.23 -13.38 -0.67
CA SER A 83 -31.26 -12.37 -0.37
C SER A 83 -30.69 -11.06 0.17
N LEU A 84 -29.44 -11.04 0.58
CA LEU A 84 -28.73 -9.89 1.17
C LEU A 84 -27.74 -9.25 0.21
N ILE A 85 -27.51 -9.86 -0.98
CA ILE A 85 -26.58 -9.32 -1.97
C ILE A 85 -27.16 -8.03 -2.55
N GLY A 86 -26.42 -6.93 -2.34
CA GLY A 86 -26.69 -5.65 -2.97
C GLY A 86 -25.91 -5.48 -4.27
N PRO A 87 -26.32 -4.54 -5.12
CA PRO A 87 -25.60 -4.21 -6.34
C PRO A 87 -24.23 -3.62 -6.03
N THR A 88 -23.29 -3.79 -6.97
CA THR A 88 -21.99 -3.15 -6.94
C THR A 88 -21.74 -2.39 -8.24
N LEU A 89 -20.73 -1.52 -8.22
CA LEU A 89 -20.28 -0.80 -9.40
C LEU A 89 -19.15 -1.61 -10.08
N TYR A 90 -19.12 -1.58 -11.42
CA TYR A 90 -18.02 -2.14 -12.21
C TYR A 90 -17.29 -1.02 -12.94
N THR A 91 -15.98 -1.14 -13.03
CA THR A 91 -15.11 -0.21 -13.75
C THR A 91 -13.99 -0.97 -14.44
N THR A 92 -13.22 -0.30 -15.29
CA THR A 92 -12.06 -0.89 -15.98
C THR A 92 -10.74 -0.47 -15.35
N SER A 93 -9.69 -1.23 -15.61
CA SER A 93 -8.35 -0.97 -15.07
C SER A 93 -7.80 0.42 -15.43
N VAL A 94 -8.15 0.95 -16.61
CA VAL A 94 -7.70 2.25 -17.11
C VAL A 94 -8.60 3.44 -16.76
N THR A 95 -9.59 3.24 -15.90
CA THR A 95 -10.47 4.33 -15.46
C THR A 95 -9.71 5.25 -14.50
N PRO A 96 -9.64 6.58 -14.77
CA PRO A 96 -9.07 7.52 -13.82
C PRO A 96 -9.80 7.47 -12.48
N ILE A 97 -9.04 7.44 -11.36
CA ILE A 97 -9.65 7.34 -10.02
C ILE A 97 -10.46 8.57 -9.66
N SER A 98 -10.15 9.75 -10.22
CA SER A 98 -10.94 10.98 -10.08
C SER A 98 -12.36 10.83 -10.65
N ALA A 99 -12.50 10.17 -11.81
CA ALA A 99 -13.79 9.86 -12.42
C ALA A 99 -14.54 8.78 -11.62
N LEU A 100 -13.82 7.74 -11.16
CA LEU A 100 -14.38 6.67 -10.34
C LEU A 100 -14.89 7.20 -9.00
N LEU A 101 -14.16 8.10 -8.33
CA LEU A 101 -14.58 8.76 -7.11
C LEU A 101 -15.93 9.46 -7.27
N ARG A 102 -16.07 10.20 -8.38
CA ARG A 102 -17.34 10.89 -8.69
C ARG A 102 -18.49 9.89 -8.84
N THR A 103 -18.26 8.82 -9.61
CA THR A 103 -19.26 7.78 -9.86
C THR A 103 -19.65 7.04 -8.58
N LEU A 104 -18.71 6.68 -7.72
CA LEU A 104 -18.97 6.05 -6.42
C LEU A 104 -19.83 6.95 -5.53
N ARG A 105 -19.52 8.24 -5.47
CA ARG A 105 -20.29 9.21 -4.66
C ARG A 105 -21.71 9.43 -5.19
N GLU A 106 -21.88 9.60 -6.50
CA GLU A 106 -23.18 9.82 -7.12
C GLU A 106 -24.08 8.60 -6.99
N SER A 107 -23.52 7.40 -7.15
CA SER A 107 -24.25 6.13 -7.02
C SER A 107 -24.39 5.65 -5.57
N LYS A 108 -23.76 6.33 -4.60
CA LYS A 108 -23.70 5.96 -3.18
C LYS A 108 -23.12 4.56 -2.95
N HIS A 109 -22.21 4.14 -3.80
CA HIS A 109 -21.42 2.93 -3.62
C HIS A 109 -20.11 3.27 -2.93
N HIS A 110 -19.59 2.34 -2.13
CA HIS A 110 -18.29 2.48 -1.43
C HIS A 110 -17.21 1.59 -2.04
N MET A 111 -17.60 0.72 -2.98
CA MET A 111 -16.71 -0.24 -3.61
C MET A 111 -17.07 -0.38 -5.08
N ALA A 112 -16.07 -0.58 -5.92
CA ALA A 112 -16.20 -0.96 -7.32
C ALA A 112 -15.38 -2.21 -7.59
N VAL A 113 -15.89 -3.07 -8.48
CA VAL A 113 -15.17 -4.20 -9.05
C VAL A 113 -14.45 -3.71 -10.29
N VAL A 114 -13.13 -3.93 -10.33
CA VAL A 114 -12.31 -3.63 -11.50
C VAL A 114 -12.24 -4.87 -12.39
N VAL A 115 -12.69 -4.72 -13.64
CA VAL A 115 -12.68 -5.81 -14.62
C VAL A 115 -11.52 -5.65 -15.60
N ASP A 116 -10.96 -6.79 -16.01
CA ASP A 116 -9.92 -6.87 -17.04
C ASP A 116 -10.51 -6.88 -18.46
N GLU A 117 -9.65 -6.94 -19.48
CA GLU A 117 -10.02 -6.94 -20.90
C GLU A 117 -10.78 -8.22 -21.32
N TYR A 118 -10.72 -9.27 -20.50
CA TYR A 118 -11.39 -10.55 -20.74
C TYR A 118 -12.73 -10.67 -20.00
N GLY A 119 -13.08 -9.64 -19.22
CA GLY A 119 -14.31 -9.59 -18.42
C GLY A 119 -14.20 -10.31 -17.08
N GLY A 120 -12.99 -10.73 -16.67
CA GLY A 120 -12.71 -11.28 -15.34
C GLY A 120 -12.44 -10.17 -14.32
N THR A 121 -12.44 -10.55 -13.04
CA THR A 121 -12.11 -9.63 -11.96
C THR A 121 -10.61 -9.42 -11.88
N ALA A 122 -10.14 -8.19 -12.13
CA ALA A 122 -8.75 -7.78 -11.86
C ALA A 122 -8.54 -7.51 -10.36
N GLY A 123 -9.56 -6.99 -9.68
CA GLY A 123 -9.53 -6.66 -8.26
C GLY A 123 -10.74 -5.83 -7.84
N ILE A 124 -10.64 -5.21 -6.68
CA ILE A 124 -11.62 -4.26 -6.17
C ILE A 124 -10.94 -2.94 -5.81
N ILE A 125 -11.70 -1.87 -5.78
CA ILE A 125 -11.26 -0.57 -5.29
C ILE A 125 -12.33 0.04 -4.41
N THR A 126 -11.95 0.57 -3.26
CA THR A 126 -12.86 1.19 -2.32
C THR A 126 -12.77 2.72 -2.37
N LEU A 127 -13.77 3.39 -1.83
CA LEU A 127 -13.76 4.84 -1.68
C LEU A 127 -12.60 5.28 -0.79
N GLU A 128 -12.31 4.50 0.23
CA GLU A 128 -11.22 4.70 1.17
C GLU A 128 -9.85 4.67 0.46
N ASP A 129 -9.62 3.69 -0.43
CA ASP A 129 -8.38 3.58 -1.23
C ASP A 129 -8.17 4.83 -2.10
N ILE A 130 -9.24 5.31 -2.75
CA ILE A 130 -9.16 6.50 -3.60
C ILE A 130 -8.89 7.76 -2.78
N LEU A 131 -9.51 7.88 -1.60
CA LEU A 131 -9.29 9.04 -0.73
C LEU A 131 -7.87 9.02 -0.15
N GLU A 132 -7.31 7.85 0.13
CA GLU A 132 -5.91 7.71 0.57
C GLU A 132 -4.94 8.26 -0.49
N GLU A 133 -5.19 8.01 -1.78
CA GLU A 133 -4.37 8.59 -2.86
C GLU A 133 -4.48 10.13 -2.93
N LEU A 134 -5.66 10.70 -2.63
CA LEU A 134 -5.88 12.14 -2.70
C LEU A 134 -5.27 12.89 -1.51
N VAL A 135 -5.41 12.32 -0.30
CA VAL A 135 -5.09 13.00 0.95
C VAL A 135 -3.69 12.60 1.46
N GLY A 136 -3.16 11.48 0.98
CA GLY A 136 -2.08 10.77 1.63
C GLY A 136 -2.57 10.14 2.94
N GLU A 137 -1.66 9.73 3.80
CA GLU A 137 -2.05 9.27 5.14
C GLU A 137 -2.76 10.42 5.86
N ILE A 138 -4.05 10.20 6.23
CA ILE A 138 -4.77 11.14 7.08
C ILE A 138 -4.07 11.06 8.44
N TRP A 139 -3.39 12.14 8.82
CA TRP A 139 -2.84 12.30 10.15
C TRP A 139 -4.00 12.26 11.13
N ASP A 140 -4.01 11.30 12.05
CA ASP A 140 -4.93 11.32 13.19
C ASP A 140 -4.61 12.57 14.03
N GLU A 141 -5.61 13.24 14.58
CA GLU A 141 -5.44 14.41 15.47
C GLU A 141 -4.57 14.06 16.71
N HIS A 142 -4.26 12.79 16.91
CA HIS A 142 -3.39 12.27 17.97
C HIS A 142 -2.01 11.86 17.46
N ASP A 143 -1.75 11.91 16.15
CA ASP A 143 -0.41 11.74 15.63
C ASP A 143 0.39 13.01 15.97
N GLU A 144 1.33 12.87 16.88
CA GLU A 144 2.37 13.89 17.09
C GLU A 144 2.95 14.23 15.72
N VAL A 145 3.27 15.50 15.48
CA VAL A 145 3.97 15.96 14.28
C VAL A 145 5.24 15.11 14.17
N VAL A 146 5.13 14.03 13.40
CA VAL A 146 6.21 13.09 13.23
C VAL A 146 7.17 13.75 12.26
N GLU A 147 8.31 14.22 12.77
CA GLU A 147 9.40 14.68 11.92
C GLU A 147 9.73 13.56 10.92
N ASP A 148 9.77 13.88 9.65
CA ASP A 148 10.07 12.94 8.55
C ASP A 148 11.39 12.17 8.77
N ILE A 149 12.27 12.72 9.62
CA ILE A 149 13.57 12.20 10.00
C ILE A 149 13.66 12.19 11.53
N ARG A 150 13.69 11.02 12.15
CA ARG A 150 13.72 10.87 13.61
C ARG A 150 14.91 10.04 14.08
N GLN A 151 15.75 10.61 14.91
CA GLN A 151 16.79 9.85 15.58
C GLN A 151 16.21 9.08 16.77
N GLN A 152 16.52 7.79 16.85
CA GLN A 152 16.12 6.91 17.95
C GLN A 152 17.17 6.90 19.05
N SER A 153 16.76 6.51 20.27
CA SER A 153 17.64 6.42 21.44
C SER A 153 18.82 5.46 21.29
N ASP A 154 18.73 4.53 20.33
CA ASP A 154 19.79 3.57 19.99
C ASP A 154 20.74 4.06 18.89
N GLY A 155 20.59 5.32 18.46
CA GLY A 155 21.40 5.95 17.41
C GLY A 155 20.98 5.61 15.99
N SER A 156 19.93 4.81 15.79
CA SER A 156 19.33 4.60 14.48
C SER A 156 18.40 5.76 14.09
N TRP A 157 18.02 5.83 12.82
CA TRP A 157 17.12 6.81 12.29
C TRP A 157 15.88 6.14 11.72
N LEU A 158 14.69 6.64 12.05
CA LEU A 158 13.44 6.31 11.38
C LEU A 158 13.11 7.42 10.39
N ILE A 159 12.91 7.05 9.15
CA ILE A 159 12.70 7.97 8.03
C ILE A 159 11.37 7.63 7.36
N ALA A 160 10.51 8.62 7.19
CA ALA A 160 9.27 8.46 6.44
C ALA A 160 9.56 8.15 4.96
N GLY A 161 8.77 7.28 4.34
CA GLY A 161 8.94 6.92 2.92
C GLY A 161 8.73 8.08 1.96
N GLY A 162 7.97 9.11 2.38
CA GLY A 162 7.76 10.35 1.64
C GLY A 162 8.86 11.41 1.83
N ALA A 163 9.79 11.21 2.78
CA ALA A 163 10.88 12.16 3.04
C ALA A 163 11.74 12.38 1.79
N SER A 164 12.19 13.61 1.56
CA SER A 164 13.08 13.96 0.46
C SER A 164 14.42 13.24 0.60
N VAL A 165 14.89 12.63 -0.49
CA VAL A 165 16.22 11.98 -0.52
C VAL A 165 17.32 13.01 -0.24
N ASP A 166 17.20 14.22 -0.78
CA ASP A 166 18.19 15.28 -0.59
C ASP A 166 18.23 15.77 0.86
N ASP A 167 17.06 15.96 1.49
CA ASP A 167 16.99 16.42 2.89
C ASP A 167 17.58 15.38 3.85
N VAL A 168 17.26 14.09 3.63
CA VAL A 168 17.82 12.98 4.43
C VAL A 168 19.33 12.85 4.21
N ALA A 169 19.78 12.99 2.96
CA ALA A 169 21.22 12.91 2.65
C ALA A 169 22.00 14.06 3.31
N GLU A 170 21.43 15.27 3.34
CA GLU A 170 22.03 16.43 3.99
C GLU A 170 22.09 16.24 5.52
N GLU A 171 20.95 15.85 6.13
CA GLU A 171 20.84 15.67 7.61
C GLU A 171 21.77 14.57 8.12
N LEU A 172 21.94 13.46 7.38
CA LEU A 172 22.75 12.32 7.79
C LEU A 172 24.19 12.34 7.20
N ASP A 173 24.60 13.39 6.49
CA ASP A 173 25.88 13.50 5.74
C ASP A 173 26.14 12.26 4.86
N ILE A 174 25.10 11.78 4.16
CA ILE A 174 25.19 10.61 3.29
C ILE A 174 25.82 11.05 1.96
N ARG A 175 26.96 10.45 1.64
CA ARG A 175 27.64 10.65 0.35
C ARG A 175 27.59 9.34 -0.42
N ASP A 176 26.54 9.18 -1.22
CA ASP A 176 26.46 8.05 -2.16
C ASP A 176 27.21 8.41 -3.46
N LYS A 177 27.84 7.40 -4.07
CA LYS A 177 28.51 7.55 -5.37
C LYS A 177 27.61 7.16 -6.53
N GLU A 178 26.45 6.58 -6.22
CA GLU A 178 25.44 6.19 -7.20
C GLU A 178 24.55 7.40 -7.52
N GLU A 179 24.27 7.61 -8.79
CA GLU A 179 23.27 8.56 -9.25
C GLU A 179 21.91 8.01 -8.86
N ILE A 180 21.15 8.73 -8.04
CA ILE A 180 19.81 8.37 -7.57
C ILE A 180 18.84 9.34 -8.22
N ASP A 181 17.91 8.80 -9.02
CA ASP A 181 16.88 9.60 -9.67
C ASP A 181 15.64 9.81 -8.77
N ALA A 182 15.53 9.01 -7.71
CA ALA A 182 14.39 9.06 -6.80
C ALA A 182 14.39 10.37 -5.98
N VAL A 183 13.22 11.02 -5.91
CA VAL A 183 13.00 12.24 -5.12
C VAL A 183 12.68 11.92 -3.66
N ALA A 184 11.99 10.79 -3.40
CA ALA A 184 11.57 10.36 -2.07
C ALA A 184 12.25 9.05 -1.66
N ILE A 185 12.38 8.82 -0.35
CA ILE A 185 13.03 7.62 0.23
C ILE A 185 12.35 6.32 -0.24
N GLY A 186 11.02 6.31 -0.38
CA GLY A 186 10.32 5.12 -0.91
C GLY A 186 10.77 4.74 -2.32
N GLY A 187 10.97 5.74 -3.19
CA GLY A 187 11.50 5.57 -4.54
C GLY A 187 12.94 5.08 -4.54
N LEU A 188 13.80 5.66 -3.69
CA LEU A 188 15.19 5.22 -3.52
C LEU A 188 15.28 3.74 -3.13
N VAL A 189 14.45 3.28 -2.19
CA VAL A 189 14.43 1.88 -1.77
C VAL A 189 14.00 0.96 -2.91
N GLN A 190 12.98 1.37 -3.68
CA GLN A 190 12.50 0.63 -4.84
C GLN A 190 13.58 0.54 -5.93
N GLU A 191 14.30 1.62 -6.19
CA GLU A 191 15.41 1.67 -7.14
C GLU A 191 16.54 0.74 -6.71
N LYS A 192 16.99 0.83 -5.44
CA LYS A 192 18.03 -0.03 -4.87
C LYS A 192 17.68 -1.52 -4.92
N LEU A 193 16.42 -1.89 -4.70
CA LEU A 193 15.97 -3.28 -4.70
C LEU A 193 15.52 -3.76 -6.08
N SER A 194 15.32 -2.88 -7.05
CA SER A 194 14.81 -3.17 -8.40
C SER A 194 13.50 -3.97 -8.40
N ARG A 195 12.70 -3.82 -7.35
CA ARG A 195 11.38 -4.43 -7.16
C ARG A 195 10.58 -3.68 -6.11
N LEU A 196 9.28 -3.97 -6.01
CA LEU A 196 8.45 -3.42 -4.95
C LEU A 196 8.96 -3.91 -3.56
N PRO A 197 9.33 -2.98 -2.67
CA PRO A 197 9.86 -3.33 -1.35
C PRO A 197 8.78 -3.91 -0.43
N LYS A 198 9.20 -4.79 0.50
CA LYS A 198 8.35 -5.37 1.55
C LYS A 198 8.96 -5.09 2.93
N VAL A 199 8.12 -5.16 3.96
CA VAL A 199 8.60 -5.07 5.35
C VAL A 199 9.65 -6.13 5.60
N GLY A 200 10.78 -5.72 6.19
CA GLY A 200 11.94 -6.56 6.44
C GLY A 200 12.98 -6.58 5.31
N ASP A 201 12.72 -5.94 4.17
CA ASP A 201 13.74 -5.83 3.12
C ASP A 201 14.90 -4.95 3.58
N HIS A 202 16.11 -5.34 3.17
CA HIS A 202 17.35 -4.64 3.49
C HIS A 202 17.96 -4.01 2.25
N PHE A 203 18.50 -2.81 2.41
CA PHE A 203 19.21 -2.07 1.37
C PHE A 203 20.41 -1.33 1.97
N VAL A 204 21.27 -0.82 1.12
CA VAL A 204 22.43 -0.03 1.51
C VAL A 204 22.36 1.33 0.86
N TRP A 205 22.58 2.38 1.67
CA TRP A 205 22.66 3.74 1.16
C TRP A 205 23.82 4.48 1.80
N GLY A 206 24.87 4.71 1.02
CA GLY A 206 26.12 5.30 1.51
C GLY A 206 26.72 4.50 2.68
N SER A 207 26.89 5.14 3.83
CA SER A 207 27.41 4.55 5.05
C SER A 207 26.34 3.94 5.97
N PHE A 208 25.12 3.74 5.48
CA PHE A 208 24.00 3.22 6.27
C PHE A 208 23.50 1.87 5.74
N ASP A 209 23.10 1.00 6.69
CA ASP A 209 22.25 -0.16 6.45
C ASP A 209 20.81 0.23 6.67
N GLY A 210 19.99 0.07 5.63
CA GLY A 210 18.56 0.37 5.66
C GLY A 210 17.72 -0.89 5.79
N THR A 211 16.64 -0.80 6.53
CA THR A 211 15.61 -1.84 6.64
C THR A 211 14.25 -1.20 6.48
N VAL A 212 13.39 -1.79 5.65
CA VAL A 212 11.99 -1.36 5.50
C VAL A 212 11.22 -1.80 6.74
N THR A 213 10.73 -0.86 7.52
CA THR A 213 9.96 -1.12 8.76
C THR A 213 8.46 -1.11 8.51
N ARG A 214 7.98 -0.28 7.56
CA ARG A 214 6.58 -0.24 7.15
C ARG A 214 6.47 -0.07 5.63
N ALA A 215 5.59 -0.85 5.03
CA ALA A 215 5.29 -0.77 3.61
C ALA A 215 3.86 -1.23 3.35
N THR A 216 3.26 -0.69 2.29
CA THR A 216 2.03 -1.20 1.69
C THR A 216 2.37 -2.02 0.44
N ASN A 217 1.34 -2.56 -0.23
CA ASN A 217 1.52 -3.26 -1.51
C ASN A 217 2.02 -2.34 -2.64
N ARG A 218 2.18 -1.05 -2.39
CA ARG A 218 2.49 -0.03 -3.41
C ARG A 218 3.69 0.83 -3.10
N ARG A 219 3.95 1.10 -1.80
CA ARG A 219 5.01 2.03 -1.39
C ARG A 219 5.61 1.68 -0.05
N VAL A 220 6.82 2.13 0.14
CA VAL A 220 7.48 2.15 1.45
C VAL A 220 6.92 3.32 2.25
N GLN A 221 6.48 3.05 3.46
CA GLN A 221 5.98 4.07 4.39
C GLN A 221 7.05 4.53 5.37
N GLU A 222 7.93 3.63 5.80
CA GLU A 222 8.98 3.94 6.75
C GLU A 222 10.18 3.01 6.59
N VAL A 223 11.37 3.57 6.77
CA VAL A 223 12.63 2.82 6.80
C VAL A 223 13.40 3.16 8.06
N ARG A 224 14.20 2.20 8.53
CA ARG A 224 15.18 2.40 9.59
C ARG A 224 16.57 2.38 8.99
N LEU A 225 17.36 3.42 9.28
CA LEU A 225 18.75 3.52 8.88
C LEU A 225 19.66 3.35 10.11
N VAL A 226 20.68 2.52 9.97
CA VAL A 226 21.71 2.26 10.99
C VAL A 226 23.08 2.56 10.39
N SER A 227 23.88 3.39 11.05
CA SER A 227 25.22 3.70 10.59
C SER A 227 26.11 2.45 10.62
N ARG A 228 26.80 2.20 9.53
CA ARG A 228 27.84 1.15 9.44
C ARG A 228 29.10 1.60 10.15
N PRO A 229 29.77 0.72 10.88
CA PRO A 229 31.12 1.01 11.33
C PRO A 229 32.02 1.23 10.09
N PRO A 230 32.97 2.19 10.14
CA PRO A 230 33.89 2.43 9.03
C PRO A 230 34.62 1.15 8.68
N GLU A 231 34.63 0.78 7.39
CA GLU A 231 35.43 -0.34 6.92
C GLU A 231 36.91 -0.08 7.31
N PRO A 232 37.61 -1.09 7.89
CA PRO A 232 39.02 -0.93 8.19
C PRO A 232 39.75 -0.64 6.88
N GLU A 233 40.45 0.50 6.83
CA GLU A 233 41.29 0.86 5.69
C GLU A 233 42.23 -0.32 5.36
N THR A 234 41.96 -1.00 4.26
CA THR A 234 42.91 -1.96 3.70
C THR A 234 44.14 -1.17 3.28
N LYS A 235 45.17 -1.16 4.15
CA LYS A 235 46.51 -0.63 3.83
C LYS A 235 46.93 -1.23 2.50
N LYS A 236 47.01 -0.42 1.45
CA LYS A 236 47.64 -0.79 0.20
C LYS A 236 49.05 -1.27 0.56
N PRO A 237 49.49 -2.45 0.10
CA PRO A 237 50.87 -2.89 0.33
C PRO A 237 51.82 -1.88 -0.29
N ASP A 238 52.76 -1.40 0.55
CA ASP A 238 53.81 -0.46 0.18
C ASP A 238 54.69 -1.08 -0.93
N ARG A 239 54.58 -0.53 -2.15
CA ARG A 239 55.41 -0.89 -3.31
C ARG A 239 56.79 -0.23 -3.22
N ARG A 240 57.50 -0.42 -2.12
CA ARG A 240 58.91 -0.04 -2.02
C ARG A 240 59.67 -1.25 -1.51
N ASP A 241 60.00 -2.18 -2.39
CA ASP A 241 61.20 -3.05 -2.31
C ASP A 241 61.26 -3.99 -3.54
N ARG A 242 61.52 -3.41 -4.68
CA ARG A 242 62.08 -4.15 -5.83
C ARG A 242 62.92 -3.21 -6.67
N ASP A 243 64.04 -2.78 -6.10
CA ASP A 243 65.22 -2.36 -6.85
C ASP A 243 66.42 -2.45 -5.92
N LYS A 244 67.01 -3.64 -5.80
CA LYS A 244 68.35 -3.94 -5.44
C LYS A 244 68.57 -5.47 -5.54
N ASP A 245 68.98 -5.92 -6.71
CA ASP A 245 70.13 -6.75 -7.03
C ASP A 245 70.11 -7.12 -8.53
#